data_b68622f32fb0f09d26c766bc90265979
#
_entry.id   b68622f32fb0f09d26c766bc90265979
#
_cell.length_a   1.000
_cell.length_b   1.000
_cell.length_c   1.000
_cell.angle_alpha   90.00
_cell.angle_beta   90.00
_cell.angle_gamma   90.00
#
_symmetry.space_group_name_H-M   'P 1'
#
loop_
_entity.id
_entity.type
_entity.pdbx_description
1 polymer ?
#
loop_
_entity_poly.entity_id
_entity_poly.type
_entity_poly.pdbx_seq_one_letter_code
_entity_poly.pdbx_strand_id
1 'polypeptide(L)'
;MFIGRQNELGLMRAELASPRASLAVVYGRRRVGKSTLIREAIKNQTHVFYQATRVTSSLNLEAFKLEVTRTLGADEILAGITDWLAVLHHLAKVAERSPGLVIVLDEFPYLADADPALPSIVQKFWDSGAPQAGSFKLLLCGSMIAHMEELLAERNPLYGRKTLALELVPLPFREAAQFIPRFTAEDKLMISSVFGGVPFYLQLLDRSVTLQGNVIRLLLTQTGSLVDEPVVLLQSELREVSRYASVLAAIADGCTKHGDIIGRIRELSDSRMLSPYLEKLERMRLIRVVKSMDAGPKERDRRYFIADPLIAFWHRFVRPNLSSVAQGFGPEVWSHQIAPHLDEFMGGAFEEICREHARGFSQEYFSAPAQEIGRVWQADYDIDIAGKLLDGTLIYGECKWWKDLVGENVLDELIQRASRTDYGRDNPKRGFVLYSRSGFTPTLQKRASIQPGIVLHTPQTMLRRTSAPARAPKRKGRSHR
;
A
#
# COMPACT_ATOMS: atom_id res chain seq x y z
N MET A 1 -11.35 16.28 5.62
CA MET A 1 -9.92 16.52 5.98
C MET A 1 -9.09 15.50 5.22
N PHE A 2 -8.04 15.93 4.49
CA PHE A 2 -7.10 15.06 3.80
C PHE A 2 -6.06 14.56 4.82
N ILE A 3 -5.84 13.24 4.89
CA ILE A 3 -4.98 12.60 5.89
C ILE A 3 -3.88 11.79 5.17
N GLY A 4 -2.65 11.95 5.64
CA GLY A 4 -1.49 11.24 5.10
C GLY A 4 -1.03 11.74 3.73
N ARG A 5 -0.18 10.95 3.06
CA ARG A 5 0.29 11.12 1.67
C ARG A 5 0.92 12.47 1.37
N GLN A 6 1.62 13.05 2.35
CA GLN A 6 2.22 14.36 2.15
C GLN A 6 3.32 14.35 1.08
N ASN A 7 4.04 13.23 0.94
CA ASN A 7 5.06 13.07 -0.09
C ASN A 7 4.43 13.00 -1.48
N GLU A 8 3.43 12.15 -1.68
CA GLU A 8 2.73 11.98 -2.96
C GLU A 8 2.01 13.29 -3.36
N LEU A 9 1.37 13.96 -2.41
CA LEU A 9 0.76 15.26 -2.62
C LEU A 9 1.79 16.32 -2.99
N GLY A 10 2.95 16.34 -2.33
CA GLY A 10 4.06 17.23 -2.63
C GLY A 10 4.61 17.01 -4.05
N LEU A 11 4.83 15.74 -4.44
CA LEU A 11 5.30 15.38 -5.78
C LEU A 11 4.29 15.82 -6.85
N MET A 12 3.00 15.54 -6.64
CA MET A 12 1.96 15.92 -7.58
C MET A 12 1.83 17.45 -7.72
N ARG A 13 1.85 18.18 -6.61
CA ARG A 13 1.81 19.66 -6.65
C ARG A 13 3.04 20.25 -7.34
N ALA A 14 4.23 19.70 -7.12
CA ALA A 14 5.45 20.12 -7.81
C ALA A 14 5.36 19.88 -9.33
N GLU A 15 4.82 18.73 -9.72
CA GLU A 15 4.59 18.39 -11.13
C GLU A 15 3.59 19.33 -11.80
N LEU A 16 2.47 19.61 -11.14
CA LEU A 16 1.44 20.52 -11.64
C LEU A 16 1.90 21.98 -11.70
N ALA A 17 2.77 22.39 -10.80
CA ALA A 17 3.35 23.74 -10.79
C ALA A 17 4.49 23.93 -11.82
N SER A 18 4.96 22.85 -12.45
CA SER A 18 6.00 22.93 -13.47
C SER A 18 5.51 23.77 -14.67
N PRO A 19 6.35 24.63 -15.27
CA PRO A 19 6.00 25.35 -16.49
C PRO A 19 5.93 24.47 -17.74
N ARG A 20 6.34 23.21 -17.62
CA ARG A 20 6.31 22.24 -18.74
C ARG A 20 4.98 21.48 -18.78
N ALA A 21 4.65 20.94 -19.95
CA ALA A 21 3.56 19.98 -20.06
C ALA A 21 3.78 18.78 -19.15
N SER A 22 2.71 18.22 -18.57
CA SER A 22 2.77 17.06 -17.68
C SER A 22 1.85 15.96 -18.14
N LEU A 23 2.39 14.73 -18.23
CA LEU A 23 1.64 13.50 -18.35
C LEU A 23 1.85 12.69 -17.06
N ALA A 24 0.97 12.92 -16.08
CA ALA A 24 1.04 12.24 -14.81
C ALA A 24 0.13 11.02 -14.80
N VAL A 25 0.60 9.93 -14.20
CA VAL A 25 -0.15 8.68 -14.06
C VAL A 25 -0.26 8.35 -12.58
N VAL A 26 -1.51 8.16 -12.09
CA VAL A 26 -1.80 7.78 -10.71
C VAL A 26 -2.57 6.47 -10.71
N TYR A 27 -2.00 5.45 -10.10
CA TYR A 27 -2.64 4.15 -10.09
C TYR A 27 -2.50 3.45 -8.72
N GLY A 28 -3.22 2.38 -8.55
CA GLY A 28 -3.28 1.62 -7.32
C GLY A 28 -4.67 1.03 -7.15
N ARG A 29 -4.82 0.05 -6.26
CA ARG A 29 -6.11 -0.66 -6.10
C ARG A 29 -7.27 0.28 -5.75
N ARG A 30 -8.48 -0.22 -5.88
CA ARG A 30 -9.68 0.53 -5.48
C ARG A 30 -9.60 0.97 -4.02
N ARG A 31 -10.22 2.12 -3.71
CA ARG A 31 -10.41 2.64 -2.33
C ARG A 31 -9.13 3.12 -1.61
N VAL A 32 -7.95 3.11 -2.26
CA VAL A 32 -6.71 3.64 -1.69
C VAL A 32 -6.60 5.17 -1.70
N GLY A 33 -7.60 5.88 -2.27
CA GLY A 33 -7.66 7.35 -2.21
C GLY A 33 -7.04 8.08 -3.39
N LYS A 34 -6.94 7.45 -4.59
CA LYS A 34 -6.41 8.09 -5.82
C LYS A 34 -7.13 9.40 -6.16
N SER A 35 -8.44 9.33 -6.39
CA SER A 35 -9.25 10.49 -6.77
C SER A 35 -9.26 11.57 -5.68
N THR A 36 -9.16 11.17 -4.40
CA THR A 36 -9.05 12.11 -3.27
C THR A 36 -7.72 12.86 -3.30
N LEU A 37 -6.59 12.15 -3.56
CA LEU A 37 -5.27 12.77 -3.71
C LEU A 37 -5.25 13.75 -4.88
N ILE A 38 -5.77 13.33 -6.05
CA ILE A 38 -5.84 14.18 -7.24
C ILE A 38 -6.65 15.44 -6.95
N ARG A 39 -7.87 15.30 -6.42
CA ARG A 39 -8.74 16.46 -6.06
C ARG A 39 -8.07 17.39 -5.06
N GLU A 40 -7.35 16.88 -4.06
CA GLU A 40 -6.60 17.71 -3.11
C GLU A 40 -5.41 18.43 -3.77
N ALA A 41 -4.78 17.81 -4.77
CA ALA A 41 -3.66 18.44 -5.49
C ALA A 41 -4.13 19.57 -6.41
N ILE A 42 -5.26 19.38 -7.11
CA ILE A 42 -5.77 20.30 -8.15
C ILE A 42 -6.79 21.33 -7.64
N LYS A 43 -7.16 21.32 -6.35
CA LYS A 43 -8.28 22.11 -5.80
C LYS A 43 -8.22 23.63 -6.06
N ASN A 44 -7.01 24.17 -6.28
CA ASN A 44 -6.76 25.57 -6.54
C ASN A 44 -6.43 25.88 -8.00
N GLN A 45 -6.68 24.91 -8.91
CA GLN A 45 -6.38 25.03 -10.35
C GLN A 45 -7.65 24.88 -11.16
N THR A 46 -7.71 25.54 -12.30
CA THR A 46 -8.77 25.27 -13.31
C THR A 46 -8.59 23.84 -13.81
N HIS A 47 -9.62 23.02 -13.67
CA HIS A 47 -9.50 21.59 -14.00
C HIS A 47 -10.80 21.00 -14.53
N VAL A 48 -10.67 20.07 -15.44
CA VAL A 48 -11.75 19.15 -15.87
C VAL A 48 -11.46 17.79 -15.25
N PHE A 49 -12.40 17.27 -14.45
CA PHE A 49 -12.27 15.96 -13.82
C PHE A 49 -13.36 15.02 -14.38
N TYR A 50 -12.96 14.18 -15.32
CA TYR A 50 -13.84 13.20 -15.94
C TYR A 50 -13.60 11.80 -15.37
N GLN A 51 -14.65 11.16 -14.87
CA GLN A 51 -14.62 9.76 -14.45
C GLN A 51 -15.26 8.90 -15.55
N ALA A 52 -14.44 8.05 -16.17
CA ALA A 52 -14.89 7.17 -17.24
C ALA A 52 -15.82 6.06 -16.72
N THR A 53 -16.70 5.61 -17.60
CA THR A 53 -17.64 4.53 -17.31
C THR A 53 -17.47 3.38 -18.32
N ARG A 54 -17.99 2.18 -18.00
CA ARG A 54 -17.94 1.01 -18.90
C ARG A 54 -19.02 1.10 -19.98
N VAL A 55 -18.86 2.05 -20.89
CA VAL A 55 -19.68 2.26 -22.07
C VAL A 55 -18.80 2.41 -23.31
N THR A 56 -19.39 2.60 -24.51
CA THR A 56 -18.63 2.79 -25.73
C THR A 56 -17.75 4.04 -25.70
N SER A 57 -16.70 4.08 -26.53
CA SER A 57 -15.80 5.24 -26.66
C SER A 57 -16.54 6.51 -27.01
N SER A 58 -17.52 6.44 -27.93
CA SER A 58 -18.36 7.59 -28.31
C SER A 58 -19.17 8.17 -27.15
N LEU A 59 -19.79 7.32 -26.33
CA LEU A 59 -20.56 7.79 -25.16
C LEU A 59 -19.65 8.40 -24.10
N ASN A 60 -18.46 7.81 -23.86
CA ASN A 60 -17.47 8.41 -22.97
C ASN A 60 -16.98 9.78 -23.50
N LEU A 61 -16.76 9.90 -24.81
CA LEU A 61 -16.33 11.16 -25.43
C LEU A 61 -17.39 12.25 -25.27
N GLU A 62 -18.66 11.95 -25.54
CA GLU A 62 -19.75 12.92 -25.35
C GLU A 62 -19.91 13.32 -23.88
N ALA A 63 -19.82 12.37 -22.95
CA ALA A 63 -19.87 12.66 -21.52
C ALA A 63 -18.67 13.52 -21.07
N PHE A 64 -17.49 13.27 -21.62
CA PHE A 64 -16.30 14.09 -21.37
C PHE A 64 -16.48 15.52 -21.90
N LYS A 65 -16.99 15.70 -23.12
CA LYS A 65 -17.28 17.01 -23.71
C LYS A 65 -18.29 17.80 -22.83
N LEU A 66 -19.33 17.15 -22.32
CA LEU A 66 -20.27 17.77 -21.41
C LEU A 66 -19.58 18.25 -20.11
N GLU A 67 -18.67 17.46 -19.55
CA GLU A 67 -17.89 17.87 -18.37
C GLU A 67 -16.96 19.05 -18.66
N VAL A 68 -16.32 19.07 -19.85
CA VAL A 68 -15.54 20.22 -20.34
C VAL A 68 -16.40 21.47 -20.44
N THR A 69 -17.56 21.37 -21.09
CA THR A 69 -18.51 22.49 -21.26
C THR A 69 -19.01 23.01 -19.92
N ARG A 70 -19.33 22.11 -18.98
CA ARG A 70 -19.76 22.50 -17.63
C ARG A 70 -18.69 23.28 -16.87
N THR A 71 -17.42 22.94 -17.07
CA THR A 71 -16.30 23.50 -16.32
C THR A 71 -15.73 24.76 -16.97
N LEU A 72 -15.59 24.79 -18.30
CA LEU A 72 -14.92 25.85 -19.05
C LEU A 72 -15.89 26.79 -19.79
N GLY A 73 -17.18 26.45 -19.84
CA GLY A 73 -18.18 27.16 -20.58
C GLY A 73 -18.53 26.52 -21.92
N ALA A 74 -19.58 27.00 -22.55
CA ALA A 74 -20.02 26.52 -23.86
C ALA A 74 -18.98 26.85 -24.95
N ASP A 75 -18.74 25.87 -25.83
CA ASP A 75 -17.78 25.96 -26.92
C ASP A 75 -18.34 25.25 -28.16
N GLU A 76 -18.71 26.02 -29.19
CA GLU A 76 -19.28 25.51 -30.46
C GLU A 76 -18.31 24.61 -31.20
N ILE A 77 -17.00 24.90 -31.15
CA ILE A 77 -15.97 24.06 -31.76
C ILE A 77 -15.93 22.69 -31.12
N LEU A 78 -15.90 22.67 -29.76
CA LEU A 78 -15.92 21.43 -28.99
C LEU A 78 -17.16 20.58 -29.30
N ALA A 79 -18.32 21.21 -29.45
CA ALA A 79 -19.56 20.50 -29.77
C ALA A 79 -19.47 19.70 -31.07
N GLY A 80 -18.79 20.22 -32.10
CA GLY A 80 -18.61 19.56 -33.40
C GLY A 80 -17.54 18.47 -33.45
N ILE A 81 -16.72 18.30 -32.40
CA ILE A 81 -15.64 17.31 -32.39
C ILE A 81 -16.18 15.91 -32.10
N THR A 82 -15.73 14.91 -32.87
CA THR A 82 -16.20 13.53 -32.80
C THR A 82 -15.11 12.50 -32.44
N ASP A 83 -13.88 12.93 -32.17
CA ASP A 83 -12.78 12.03 -31.83
C ASP A 83 -11.90 12.58 -30.71
N TRP A 84 -11.22 11.67 -29.98
CA TRP A 84 -10.39 11.98 -28.82
C TRP A 84 -9.17 12.84 -29.18
N LEU A 85 -8.54 12.63 -30.34
CA LEU A 85 -7.35 13.38 -30.73
C LEU A 85 -7.69 14.87 -30.94
N ALA A 86 -8.77 15.14 -31.63
CA ALA A 86 -9.24 16.50 -31.90
C ALA A 86 -9.65 17.23 -30.61
N VAL A 87 -10.33 16.53 -29.68
CA VAL A 87 -10.67 17.11 -28.36
C VAL A 87 -9.41 17.46 -27.58
N LEU A 88 -8.40 16.57 -27.52
CA LEU A 88 -7.16 16.84 -26.81
C LEU A 88 -6.41 18.03 -27.43
N HIS A 89 -6.34 18.12 -28.74
CA HIS A 89 -5.74 19.28 -29.42
C HIS A 89 -6.51 20.58 -29.15
N HIS A 90 -7.83 20.52 -29.16
CA HIS A 90 -8.67 21.68 -28.80
C HIS A 90 -8.39 22.16 -27.38
N LEU A 91 -8.36 21.24 -26.41
CA LEU A 91 -8.05 21.58 -25.02
C LEU A 91 -6.61 22.09 -24.82
N ALA A 92 -5.65 21.63 -25.59
CA ALA A 92 -4.30 22.19 -25.58
C ALA A 92 -4.29 23.68 -26.02
N LYS A 93 -5.08 24.04 -27.06
CA LYS A 93 -5.26 25.46 -27.47
C LYS A 93 -5.97 26.29 -26.39
N VAL A 94 -6.93 25.71 -25.69
CA VAL A 94 -7.56 26.37 -24.53
C VAL A 94 -6.52 26.60 -23.42
N ALA A 95 -5.63 25.65 -23.17
CA ALA A 95 -4.57 25.75 -22.15
C ALA A 95 -3.54 26.86 -22.48
N GLU A 96 -3.29 27.17 -23.76
CA GLU A 96 -2.46 28.32 -24.16
C GLU A 96 -3.03 29.65 -23.64
N ARG A 97 -4.37 29.76 -23.57
CA ARG A 97 -5.09 30.96 -23.08
C ARG A 97 -5.36 30.91 -21.58
N SER A 98 -5.32 29.71 -20.99
CA SER A 98 -5.56 29.44 -19.56
C SER A 98 -4.45 28.57 -19.00
N PRO A 99 -3.24 29.13 -18.78
CA PRO A 99 -2.10 28.34 -18.31
C PRO A 99 -2.40 27.61 -17.00
N GLY A 100 -1.98 26.33 -16.94
CA GLY A 100 -2.22 25.49 -15.76
C GLY A 100 -3.56 24.75 -15.79
N LEU A 101 -4.28 24.73 -16.93
CA LEU A 101 -5.45 23.85 -17.10
C LEU A 101 -5.07 22.39 -16.90
N VAL A 102 -5.77 21.72 -15.99
CA VAL A 102 -5.56 20.30 -15.67
C VAL A 102 -6.72 19.48 -16.20
N ILE A 103 -6.41 18.47 -17.00
CA ILE A 103 -7.38 17.46 -17.45
C ILE A 103 -7.12 16.15 -16.72
N VAL A 104 -8.13 15.62 -16.05
CA VAL A 104 -8.07 14.34 -15.35
C VAL A 104 -9.00 13.35 -16.02
N LEU A 105 -8.43 12.22 -16.48
CA LEU A 105 -9.17 11.07 -16.96
C LEU A 105 -9.10 9.97 -15.89
N ASP A 106 -10.09 9.93 -15.01
CA ASP A 106 -10.20 8.92 -13.95
C ASP A 106 -10.80 7.63 -14.50
N GLU A 107 -10.36 6.49 -14.02
CA GLU A 107 -10.63 5.14 -14.55
C GLU A 107 -10.28 5.02 -16.06
N PHE A 108 -9.12 5.54 -16.45
CA PHE A 108 -8.56 5.47 -17.81
C PHE A 108 -8.56 4.05 -18.41
N PRO A 109 -8.35 2.96 -17.65
CA PRO A 109 -8.53 1.61 -18.17
C PRO A 109 -9.88 1.36 -18.87
N TYR A 110 -10.98 1.95 -18.42
CA TYR A 110 -12.28 1.78 -19.07
C TYR A 110 -12.34 2.48 -20.44
N LEU A 111 -11.63 3.59 -20.60
CA LEU A 111 -11.49 4.25 -21.90
C LEU A 111 -10.64 3.40 -22.85
N ALA A 112 -9.53 2.86 -22.37
CA ALA A 112 -8.63 2.02 -23.16
C ALA A 112 -9.27 0.66 -23.53
N ASP A 113 -10.12 0.10 -22.67
CA ASP A 113 -10.92 -1.10 -22.97
C ASP A 113 -11.99 -0.82 -24.05
N ALA A 114 -12.63 0.36 -23.97
CA ALA A 114 -13.65 0.78 -24.94
C ALA A 114 -13.05 1.20 -26.30
N ASP A 115 -11.82 1.70 -26.31
CA ASP A 115 -11.06 2.07 -27.49
C ASP A 115 -9.58 1.70 -27.31
N PRO A 116 -9.16 0.51 -27.77
CA PRO A 116 -7.76 0.06 -27.68
C PRO A 116 -6.76 0.98 -28.42
N ALA A 117 -7.21 1.86 -29.31
CA ALA A 117 -6.38 2.86 -29.97
C ALA A 117 -6.08 4.08 -29.10
N LEU A 118 -6.86 4.31 -28.03
CA LEU A 118 -6.75 5.52 -27.21
C LEU A 118 -5.34 5.75 -26.59
N PRO A 119 -4.61 4.76 -26.10
CA PRO A 119 -3.23 4.95 -25.66
C PRO A 119 -2.31 5.50 -26.79
N SER A 120 -2.49 5.03 -28.04
CA SER A 120 -1.76 5.53 -29.20
C SER A 120 -2.23 6.93 -29.61
N ILE A 121 -3.50 7.25 -29.43
CA ILE A 121 -4.04 8.61 -29.65
C ILE A 121 -3.41 9.59 -28.65
N VAL A 122 -3.35 9.23 -27.36
CA VAL A 122 -2.66 10.05 -26.34
C VAL A 122 -1.17 10.20 -26.67
N GLN A 123 -0.50 9.14 -27.12
CA GLN A 123 0.87 9.21 -27.62
C GLN A 123 1.02 10.22 -28.75
N LYS A 124 0.20 10.09 -29.82
CA LYS A 124 0.24 10.97 -30.99
C LYS A 124 0.02 12.44 -30.62
N PHE A 125 -0.93 12.68 -29.71
CA PHE A 125 -1.18 14.00 -29.15
C PHE A 125 0.06 14.53 -28.40
N TRP A 126 0.65 13.69 -27.53
CA TRP A 126 1.83 14.10 -26.74
C TRP A 126 3.04 14.43 -27.61
N ASP A 127 3.29 13.62 -28.65
CA ASP A 127 4.42 13.77 -29.57
C ASP A 127 4.22 14.91 -30.60
N SER A 128 3.02 15.45 -30.74
CA SER A 128 2.72 16.54 -31.66
C SER A 128 3.31 17.91 -31.28
N GLY A 129 3.81 18.05 -30.04
CA GLY A 129 4.27 19.33 -29.51
C GLY A 129 3.16 20.25 -28.98
N ALA A 130 1.88 19.97 -29.26
CA ALA A 130 0.75 20.78 -28.79
C ALA A 130 0.66 20.90 -27.27
N PRO A 131 0.90 19.84 -26.47
CA PRO A 131 0.89 19.95 -25.02
C PRO A 131 1.91 20.96 -24.47
N GLN A 132 3.07 21.06 -25.09
CA GLN A 132 4.18 21.91 -24.64
C GLN A 132 3.89 23.41 -24.80
N ALA A 133 3.16 23.78 -25.85
CA ALA A 133 2.83 25.18 -26.13
C ALA A 133 2.00 25.84 -25.03
N GLY A 134 1.03 25.08 -24.43
CA GLY A 134 0.12 25.56 -23.38
C GLY A 134 0.45 25.09 -21.97
N SER A 135 1.60 24.45 -21.73
CA SER A 135 1.90 23.81 -20.44
C SER A 135 0.77 22.86 -19.97
N PHE A 136 0.22 22.11 -20.90
CA PHE A 136 -0.94 21.24 -20.71
C PHE A 136 -0.70 20.16 -19.65
N LYS A 137 -1.64 19.97 -18.73
CA LYS A 137 -1.54 18.98 -17.65
C LYS A 137 -2.56 17.87 -17.88
N LEU A 138 -2.09 16.67 -18.25
CA LEU A 138 -2.92 15.49 -18.40
C LEU A 138 -2.62 14.48 -17.28
N LEU A 139 -3.64 14.13 -16.50
CA LEU A 139 -3.56 13.13 -15.45
C LEU A 139 -4.40 11.92 -15.85
N LEU A 140 -3.76 10.77 -15.95
CA LEU A 140 -4.42 9.48 -16.15
C LEU A 140 -4.49 8.76 -14.82
N CYS A 141 -5.69 8.34 -14.42
CA CYS A 141 -5.89 7.62 -13.16
C CYS A 141 -6.58 6.29 -13.42
N GLY A 142 -6.19 5.24 -12.68
CA GLY A 142 -6.81 3.93 -12.81
C GLY A 142 -6.69 3.04 -11.59
N SER A 143 -7.71 2.21 -11.37
CA SER A 143 -7.76 1.26 -10.24
C SER A 143 -7.22 -0.13 -10.60
N MET A 144 -7.15 -0.49 -11.87
CA MET A 144 -6.65 -1.78 -12.36
C MET A 144 -5.12 -1.75 -12.47
N ILE A 145 -4.41 -2.16 -11.39
CA ILE A 145 -2.94 -2.06 -11.29
C ILE A 145 -2.26 -2.70 -12.50
N ALA A 146 -2.58 -3.96 -12.80
CA ALA A 146 -1.95 -4.68 -13.90
C ALA A 146 -2.12 -4.00 -15.26
N HIS A 147 -3.31 -3.45 -15.52
CA HIS A 147 -3.59 -2.71 -16.77
C HIS A 147 -2.79 -1.39 -16.83
N MET A 148 -2.74 -0.65 -15.70
CA MET A 148 -1.97 0.60 -15.63
C MET A 148 -0.46 0.36 -15.76
N GLU A 149 0.08 -0.71 -15.16
CA GLU A 149 1.47 -1.12 -15.35
C GLU A 149 1.75 -1.48 -16.81
N GLU A 150 0.84 -2.20 -17.47
CA GLU A 150 0.95 -2.55 -18.88
C GLU A 150 0.96 -1.30 -19.76
N LEU A 151 0.12 -0.30 -19.50
CA LEU A 151 0.12 1.00 -20.19
C LEU A 151 1.44 1.76 -20.06
N LEU A 152 2.22 1.48 -19.00
CA LEU A 152 3.51 2.11 -18.73
C LEU A 152 4.71 1.26 -19.16
N ALA A 153 4.50 0.02 -19.61
CA ALA A 153 5.55 -0.92 -20.02
C ALA A 153 6.16 -0.53 -21.37
N GLU A 154 7.39 -1.02 -21.64
CA GLU A 154 8.18 -0.70 -22.86
C GLU A 154 7.45 -0.92 -24.19
N ARG A 155 6.53 -1.87 -24.22
CA ARG A 155 5.75 -2.20 -25.44
C ARG A 155 4.54 -1.29 -25.66
N ASN A 156 4.26 -0.38 -24.71
CA ASN A 156 3.06 0.46 -24.78
C ASN A 156 3.38 1.86 -25.33
N PRO A 157 2.46 2.46 -26.09
CA PRO A 157 2.61 3.82 -26.63
C PRO A 157 2.96 4.90 -25.60
N LEU A 158 2.56 4.76 -24.35
CA LEU A 158 2.81 5.75 -23.29
C LEU A 158 4.19 5.60 -22.62
N TYR A 159 4.95 4.55 -22.96
CA TYR A 159 6.31 4.37 -22.43
C TYR A 159 7.21 5.57 -22.71
N GLY A 160 7.98 6.00 -21.71
CA GLY A 160 8.93 7.12 -21.84
C GLY A 160 8.30 8.52 -21.90
N ARG A 161 6.96 8.65 -21.94
CA ARG A 161 6.25 9.95 -22.05
C ARG A 161 5.71 10.47 -20.74
N LYS A 162 5.53 9.60 -19.76
CA LYS A 162 5.10 10.00 -18.41
C LYS A 162 6.14 10.92 -17.78
N THR A 163 5.69 12.01 -17.18
CA THR A 163 6.51 12.95 -16.41
C THR A 163 6.48 12.62 -14.92
N LEU A 164 5.36 12.01 -14.45
CA LEU A 164 5.20 11.52 -13.09
C LEU A 164 4.41 10.21 -13.13
N ALA A 165 4.83 9.22 -12.33
CA ALA A 165 4.04 8.02 -12.06
C ALA A 165 3.98 7.78 -10.55
N LEU A 166 2.77 7.70 -10.00
CA LEU A 166 2.52 7.44 -8.58
C LEU A 166 1.69 6.17 -8.43
N GLU A 167 2.29 5.13 -7.88
CA GLU A 167 1.56 3.97 -7.37
C GLU A 167 1.08 4.27 -5.95
N LEU A 168 -0.22 4.29 -5.73
CA LEU A 168 -0.79 4.46 -4.39
C LEU A 168 -1.04 3.09 -3.75
N VAL A 169 -0.28 2.82 -2.71
CA VAL A 169 -0.47 1.65 -1.83
C VAL A 169 -1.32 2.03 -0.60
N PRO A 170 -1.84 1.09 0.20
CA PRO A 170 -2.46 1.42 1.49
C PRO A 170 -1.56 2.31 2.35
N LEU A 171 -2.16 3.15 3.18
CA LEU A 171 -1.40 4.04 4.08
C LEU A 171 -0.56 3.23 5.07
N PRO A 172 0.67 3.67 5.36
CA PRO A 172 1.45 3.12 6.45
C PRO A 172 0.71 3.27 7.78
N PHE A 173 1.00 2.38 8.75
CA PHE A 173 0.26 2.35 10.02
C PHE A 173 0.28 3.68 10.80
N ARG A 174 1.38 4.45 10.74
CA ARG A 174 1.44 5.79 11.37
C ARG A 174 0.49 6.80 10.72
N GLU A 175 0.29 6.74 9.42
CA GLU A 175 -0.67 7.59 8.72
C GLU A 175 -2.11 7.09 8.92
N ALA A 176 -2.33 5.78 8.86
CA ALA A 176 -3.60 5.14 9.16
C ALA A 176 -4.11 5.48 10.56
N ALA A 177 -3.21 5.51 11.56
CA ALA A 177 -3.52 5.87 12.93
C ALA A 177 -4.10 7.30 13.10
N GLN A 178 -3.87 8.20 12.14
CA GLN A 178 -4.42 9.55 12.17
C GLN A 178 -5.95 9.60 11.90
N PHE A 179 -6.50 8.55 11.29
CA PHE A 179 -7.96 8.40 11.11
C PHE A 179 -8.70 8.12 12.42
N ILE A 180 -8.00 7.56 13.40
CA ILE A 180 -8.54 7.08 14.68
C ILE A 180 -7.81 7.69 15.88
N PRO A 181 -7.77 9.04 16.01
CA PRO A 181 -6.92 9.72 17.00
C PRO A 181 -7.27 9.41 18.44
N ARG A 182 -8.54 9.05 18.73
CA ARG A 182 -9.05 8.81 20.10
C ARG A 182 -8.71 7.42 20.65
N PHE A 183 -8.31 6.47 19.79
CA PHE A 183 -7.94 5.14 20.22
C PHE A 183 -6.57 5.12 20.91
N THR A 184 -6.35 4.17 21.79
CA THR A 184 -5.04 3.92 22.40
C THR A 184 -4.01 3.53 21.34
N ALA A 185 -2.74 3.58 21.66
CA ALA A 185 -1.69 3.17 20.70
C ALA A 185 -1.81 1.67 20.36
N GLU A 186 -2.16 0.84 21.33
CA GLU A 186 -2.41 -0.59 21.13
C GLU A 186 -3.62 -0.83 20.22
N ASP A 187 -4.76 -0.19 20.50
CA ASP A 187 -5.95 -0.30 19.65
C ASP A 187 -5.68 0.13 18.20
N LYS A 188 -4.85 1.18 18.00
CA LYS A 188 -4.45 1.63 16.67
C LYS A 188 -3.69 0.56 15.90
N LEU A 189 -2.79 -0.17 16.55
CA LEU A 189 -2.10 -1.29 15.93
C LEU A 189 -3.06 -2.45 15.65
N MET A 190 -3.95 -2.80 16.58
CA MET A 190 -4.96 -3.83 16.37
C MET A 190 -5.90 -3.47 15.21
N ILE A 191 -6.38 -2.23 15.14
CA ILE A 191 -7.21 -1.75 14.02
C ILE A 191 -6.44 -1.83 12.71
N SER A 192 -5.17 -1.41 12.68
CA SER A 192 -4.32 -1.52 11.49
C SER A 192 -4.10 -2.97 11.07
N SER A 193 -4.03 -3.92 12.02
CA SER A 193 -3.89 -5.35 11.76
C SER A 193 -5.15 -6.00 11.19
N VAL A 194 -6.34 -5.42 11.48
CA VAL A 194 -7.63 -5.94 11.00
C VAL A 194 -8.08 -5.22 9.72
N PHE A 195 -8.05 -3.89 9.68
CA PHE A 195 -8.60 -3.09 8.58
C PHE A 195 -7.54 -2.57 7.60
N GLY A 196 -6.26 -2.69 7.98
CA GLY A 196 -5.15 -2.18 7.17
C GLY A 196 -5.12 -0.65 7.07
N GLY A 197 -4.41 -0.17 6.03
CA GLY A 197 -4.23 1.25 5.75
C GLY A 197 -5.08 1.78 4.59
N VAL A 198 -6.15 1.10 4.18
CA VAL A 198 -7.01 1.57 3.09
C VAL A 198 -7.90 2.70 3.61
N PRO A 199 -7.80 3.94 3.09
CA PRO A 199 -8.52 5.09 3.61
C PRO A 199 -10.03 4.90 3.70
N PHE A 200 -10.63 4.22 2.72
CA PHE A 200 -12.07 3.94 2.73
C PHE A 200 -12.48 3.09 3.93
N TYR A 201 -11.73 2.05 4.26
CA TYR A 201 -12.06 1.19 5.42
C TYR A 201 -11.92 1.96 6.73
N LEU A 202 -10.86 2.80 6.83
CA LEU A 202 -10.61 3.63 8.01
C LEU A 202 -11.68 4.71 8.21
N GLN A 203 -12.27 5.23 7.12
CA GLN A 203 -13.37 6.20 7.18
C GLN A 203 -14.69 5.59 7.70
N LEU A 204 -14.89 4.28 7.50
CA LEU A 204 -16.07 3.58 7.99
C LEU A 204 -16.03 3.29 9.50
N LEU A 205 -14.86 3.42 10.14
CA LEU A 205 -14.71 3.15 11.57
C LEU A 205 -15.49 4.17 12.41
N ASP A 206 -16.30 3.67 13.30
CA ASP A 206 -16.91 4.47 14.35
C ASP A 206 -15.90 4.67 15.48
N ARG A 207 -15.59 5.93 15.77
CA ARG A 207 -14.59 6.32 16.77
C ARG A 207 -15.12 6.31 18.19
N SER A 208 -16.40 6.05 18.37
CA SER A 208 -17.07 5.97 19.68
C SER A 208 -17.18 4.54 20.22
N VAL A 209 -16.93 3.53 19.37
CA VAL A 209 -17.01 2.11 19.75
C VAL A 209 -15.63 1.44 19.68
N THR A 210 -15.50 0.32 20.38
CA THR A 210 -14.26 -0.48 20.45
C THR A 210 -13.91 -1.12 19.10
N LEU A 211 -12.72 -1.75 19.00
CA LEU A 211 -12.38 -2.62 17.87
C LEU A 211 -13.45 -3.69 17.64
N GLN A 212 -13.88 -4.39 18.72
CA GLN A 212 -14.94 -5.39 18.67
C GLN A 212 -16.22 -4.83 18.03
N GLY A 213 -16.69 -3.68 18.51
CA GLY A 213 -17.90 -3.04 17.96
C GLY A 213 -17.78 -2.70 16.48
N ASN A 214 -16.61 -2.22 16.03
CA ASN A 214 -16.35 -1.96 14.61
C ASN A 214 -16.28 -3.25 13.78
N VAL A 215 -15.67 -4.31 14.27
CA VAL A 215 -15.60 -5.60 13.58
C VAL A 215 -16.99 -6.20 13.44
N ILE A 216 -17.79 -6.23 14.53
CA ILE A 216 -19.16 -6.76 14.47
C ILE A 216 -19.99 -5.96 13.46
N ARG A 217 -19.97 -4.64 13.53
CA ARG A 217 -20.77 -3.78 12.66
C ARG A 217 -20.38 -3.86 11.18
N LEU A 218 -19.08 -3.95 10.87
CA LEU A 218 -18.59 -3.86 9.49
C LEU A 218 -18.38 -5.22 8.82
N LEU A 219 -18.07 -6.26 9.59
CA LEU A 219 -17.62 -7.56 9.07
C LEU A 219 -18.50 -8.73 9.51
N LEU A 220 -19.21 -8.63 10.65
CA LEU A 220 -19.99 -9.72 11.22
C LEU A 220 -21.50 -9.44 11.25
N THR A 221 -21.95 -8.53 10.40
CA THR A 221 -23.37 -8.22 10.20
C THR A 221 -23.69 -8.41 8.72
N GLN A 222 -24.81 -9.02 8.38
CA GLN A 222 -25.25 -9.27 7.00
C GLN A 222 -25.22 -8.02 6.11
N THR A 223 -25.56 -6.86 6.68
CA THR A 223 -25.54 -5.55 6.02
C THR A 223 -24.24 -4.79 6.24
N GLY A 224 -23.23 -5.43 6.80
CA GLY A 224 -21.93 -4.81 7.09
C GLY A 224 -21.21 -4.40 5.81
N SER A 225 -20.74 -3.16 5.76
CA SER A 225 -20.19 -2.57 4.54
C SER A 225 -18.91 -3.26 4.02
N LEU A 226 -18.28 -4.12 4.82
CA LEU A 226 -17.04 -4.82 4.48
C LEU A 226 -17.18 -6.35 4.51
N VAL A 227 -18.38 -6.88 4.78
CA VAL A 227 -18.62 -8.34 4.89
C VAL A 227 -18.26 -9.07 3.59
N ASP A 228 -18.56 -8.47 2.44
CA ASP A 228 -18.31 -9.03 1.10
C ASP A 228 -17.13 -8.35 0.37
N GLU A 229 -16.43 -7.44 1.03
CA GLU A 229 -15.40 -6.61 0.41
C GLU A 229 -14.31 -7.42 -0.31
N PRO A 230 -13.75 -8.52 0.26
CA PRO A 230 -12.73 -9.30 -0.43
C PRO A 230 -13.26 -9.96 -1.71
N VAL A 231 -14.53 -10.39 -1.72
CA VAL A 231 -15.17 -10.97 -2.91
C VAL A 231 -15.39 -9.92 -3.98
N VAL A 232 -15.93 -8.75 -3.60
CA VAL A 232 -16.16 -7.60 -4.51
C VAL A 232 -14.84 -7.12 -5.13
N LEU A 233 -13.77 -7.07 -4.34
CA LEU A 233 -12.44 -6.70 -4.83
C LEU A 233 -11.96 -7.68 -5.90
N LEU A 234 -12.03 -8.99 -5.65
CA LEU A 234 -11.62 -10.00 -6.62
C LEU A 234 -12.47 -9.95 -7.91
N GLN A 235 -13.79 -9.80 -7.78
CA GLN A 235 -14.71 -9.70 -8.93
C GLN A 235 -14.46 -8.47 -9.80
N SER A 236 -13.96 -7.40 -9.21
CA SER A 236 -13.68 -6.16 -9.94
C SER A 236 -12.48 -6.26 -10.89
N GLU A 237 -11.54 -7.20 -10.62
CA GLU A 237 -10.26 -7.29 -11.32
C GLU A 237 -10.00 -8.65 -11.98
N LEU A 238 -10.77 -9.68 -11.62
CA LEU A 238 -10.51 -11.06 -12.02
C LEU A 238 -11.73 -11.73 -12.67
N ARG A 239 -11.47 -12.60 -13.65
CA ARG A 239 -12.53 -13.39 -14.30
C ARG A 239 -12.82 -14.71 -13.56
N GLU A 240 -11.77 -15.40 -13.07
CA GLU A 240 -11.86 -16.70 -12.39
C GLU A 240 -11.78 -16.55 -10.86
N VAL A 241 -12.72 -15.80 -10.26
CA VAL A 241 -12.70 -15.40 -8.84
C VAL A 241 -12.53 -16.58 -7.88
N SER A 242 -13.21 -17.72 -8.14
CA SER A 242 -13.21 -18.87 -7.23
C SER A 242 -11.81 -19.46 -7.01
N ARG A 243 -10.99 -19.60 -8.06
CA ARG A 243 -9.62 -20.13 -7.95
C ARG A 243 -8.71 -19.20 -7.16
N TYR A 244 -8.77 -17.89 -7.41
CA TYR A 244 -8.02 -16.90 -6.62
C TYR A 244 -8.44 -16.90 -5.16
N ALA A 245 -9.74 -17.00 -4.88
CA ALA A 245 -10.25 -17.11 -3.52
C ALA A 245 -9.76 -18.40 -2.82
N SER A 246 -9.65 -19.54 -3.54
CA SER A 246 -9.09 -20.77 -3.00
C SER A 246 -7.60 -20.62 -2.66
N VAL A 247 -6.82 -19.94 -3.50
CA VAL A 247 -5.39 -19.67 -3.23
C VAL A 247 -5.24 -18.79 -1.99
N LEU A 248 -6.01 -17.69 -1.90
CA LEU A 248 -5.99 -16.80 -0.73
C LEU A 248 -6.41 -17.53 0.55
N ALA A 249 -7.41 -18.41 0.46
CA ALA A 249 -7.86 -19.22 1.58
C ALA A 249 -6.76 -20.17 2.09
N ALA A 250 -6.09 -20.88 1.18
CA ALA A 250 -4.98 -21.77 1.53
C ALA A 250 -3.85 -20.99 2.23
N ILE A 251 -3.49 -19.81 1.72
CA ILE A 251 -2.47 -18.97 2.36
C ILE A 251 -2.93 -18.47 3.74
N ALA A 252 -4.19 -18.07 3.89
CA ALA A 252 -4.76 -17.63 5.16
C ALA A 252 -4.83 -18.76 6.20
N ASP A 253 -5.00 -19.99 5.74
CA ASP A 253 -4.98 -21.21 6.58
C ASP A 253 -3.54 -21.65 6.96
N GLY A 254 -2.50 -20.84 6.60
CA GLY A 254 -1.11 -21.08 6.98
C GLY A 254 -0.26 -21.83 5.95
N CYS A 255 -0.80 -22.17 4.76
CA CYS A 255 -0.01 -22.75 3.67
C CYS A 255 0.88 -21.67 3.05
N THR A 256 2.11 -21.56 3.51
CA THR A 256 3.02 -20.49 3.06
C THR A 256 3.98 -20.92 1.96
N LYS A 257 4.18 -22.23 1.74
CA LYS A 257 5.04 -22.75 0.68
C LYS A 257 4.22 -23.17 -0.53
N HIS A 258 4.81 -23.07 -1.71
CA HIS A 258 4.16 -23.43 -2.97
C HIS A 258 3.56 -24.86 -2.95
N GLY A 259 4.31 -25.82 -2.40
CA GLY A 259 3.85 -27.22 -2.28
C GLY A 259 2.66 -27.37 -1.34
N ASP A 260 2.62 -26.65 -0.23
CA ASP A 260 1.53 -26.70 0.74
C ASP A 260 0.24 -26.08 0.16
N ILE A 261 0.39 -24.96 -0.57
CA ILE A 261 -0.75 -24.29 -1.22
C ILE A 261 -1.40 -25.20 -2.25
N ILE A 262 -0.60 -25.82 -3.14
CA ILE A 262 -1.15 -26.70 -4.18
C ILE A 262 -1.78 -27.95 -3.57
N GLY A 263 -1.18 -28.53 -2.53
CA GLY A 263 -1.72 -29.68 -1.81
C GLY A 263 -3.08 -29.41 -1.15
N ARG A 264 -3.39 -28.14 -0.87
CA ARG A 264 -4.66 -27.71 -0.26
C ARG A 264 -5.77 -27.49 -1.30
N ILE A 265 -5.42 -27.20 -2.56
CA ILE A 265 -6.37 -26.83 -3.63
C ILE A 265 -6.54 -28.01 -4.58
N ARG A 266 -7.64 -28.76 -4.43
CA ARG A 266 -7.91 -29.98 -5.22
C ARG A 266 -8.04 -29.74 -6.73
N GLU A 267 -8.46 -28.53 -7.13
CA GLU A 267 -8.67 -28.16 -8.53
C GLU A 267 -7.36 -27.84 -9.28
N LEU A 268 -6.23 -27.70 -8.56
CA LEU A 268 -4.92 -27.45 -9.14
C LEU A 268 -4.05 -28.70 -9.01
N SER A 269 -4.04 -29.53 -10.02
CA SER A 269 -3.30 -30.81 -10.00
C SER A 269 -1.81 -30.69 -10.35
N ASP A 270 -1.38 -29.57 -10.94
CA ASP A 270 0.00 -29.33 -11.39
C ASP A 270 0.57 -28.03 -10.75
N SER A 271 1.79 -28.12 -10.26
CA SER A 271 2.49 -26.97 -9.67
C SER A 271 2.64 -25.77 -10.64
N ARG A 272 2.71 -26.05 -11.96
CA ARG A 272 2.77 -25.02 -13.00
C ARG A 272 1.47 -24.22 -13.12
N MET A 273 0.34 -24.79 -12.73
CA MET A 273 -0.95 -24.11 -12.75
C MET A 273 -1.09 -23.06 -11.65
N LEU A 274 -0.39 -23.20 -10.50
CA LEU A 274 -0.49 -22.27 -9.38
C LEU A 274 0.28 -20.97 -9.62
N SER A 275 1.44 -21.03 -10.28
CA SER A 275 2.33 -19.86 -10.45
C SER A 275 1.63 -18.63 -11.06
N PRO A 276 0.82 -18.72 -12.14
CA PRO A 276 0.14 -17.56 -12.70
C PRO A 276 -0.85 -16.90 -11.73
N TYR A 277 -1.50 -17.69 -10.85
CA TYR A 277 -2.40 -17.15 -9.82
C TYR A 277 -1.61 -16.38 -8.76
N LEU A 278 -0.49 -16.94 -8.29
CA LEU A 278 0.38 -16.29 -7.31
C LEU A 278 0.96 -14.98 -7.88
N GLU A 279 1.49 -15.00 -9.10
CA GLU A 279 2.02 -13.80 -9.77
C GLU A 279 0.95 -12.72 -9.93
N LYS A 280 -0.27 -13.10 -10.32
CA LYS A 280 -1.36 -12.13 -10.46
C LYS A 280 -1.78 -11.54 -9.11
N LEU A 281 -1.90 -12.37 -8.06
CA LEU A 281 -2.22 -11.90 -6.70
C LEU A 281 -1.11 -11.01 -6.12
N GLU A 282 0.16 -11.30 -6.41
CA GLU A 282 1.29 -10.46 -6.03
C GLU A 282 1.24 -9.10 -6.73
N ARG A 283 1.02 -9.08 -8.06
CA ARG A 283 0.84 -7.82 -8.83
C ARG A 283 -0.34 -6.99 -8.32
N MET A 284 -1.43 -7.63 -7.89
CA MET A 284 -2.56 -6.95 -7.25
C MET A 284 -2.29 -6.50 -5.81
N ARG A 285 -1.10 -6.77 -5.26
CA ARG A 285 -0.73 -6.48 -3.87
C ARG A 285 -1.65 -7.16 -2.84
N LEU A 286 -2.24 -8.31 -3.18
CA LEU A 286 -3.07 -9.11 -2.28
C LEU A 286 -2.24 -10.13 -1.50
N ILE A 287 -1.15 -10.61 -2.10
CA ILE A 287 -0.13 -11.41 -1.43
C ILE A 287 1.24 -10.75 -1.56
N ARG A 288 2.14 -11.15 -0.69
CA ARG A 288 3.57 -10.83 -0.77
C ARG A 288 4.39 -12.11 -0.78
N VAL A 289 5.45 -12.09 -1.54
CA VAL A 289 6.44 -13.17 -1.61
C VAL A 289 7.64 -12.75 -0.77
N VAL A 290 8.01 -13.59 0.19
CA VAL A 290 9.11 -13.33 1.11
C VAL A 290 10.17 -14.41 0.94
N LYS A 291 11.44 -13.99 0.93
CA LYS A 291 12.61 -14.85 1.02
C LYS A 291 13.34 -14.56 2.32
N SER A 292 14.04 -15.56 2.86
CA SER A 292 14.95 -15.32 3.97
C SER A 292 16.08 -14.39 3.54
N MET A 293 16.51 -13.49 4.43
CA MET A 293 17.60 -12.54 4.14
C MET A 293 18.96 -13.24 4.00
N ASP A 294 19.11 -14.44 4.55
CA ASP A 294 20.31 -15.28 4.39
C ASP A 294 20.17 -16.32 3.26
N ALA A 295 19.06 -16.27 2.51
CA ALA A 295 18.86 -17.16 1.36
C ALA A 295 19.91 -16.89 0.27
N GLY A 296 20.58 -17.96 -0.16
CA GLY A 296 21.53 -17.89 -1.27
C GLY A 296 20.83 -17.51 -2.60
N PRO A 297 21.58 -17.01 -3.61
CA PRO A 297 21.04 -16.60 -4.90
C PRO A 297 20.24 -17.71 -5.63
N LYS A 298 20.55 -18.97 -5.36
CA LYS A 298 19.90 -20.15 -5.97
C LYS A 298 18.80 -20.74 -5.10
N GLU A 299 18.61 -20.24 -3.90
CA GLU A 299 17.63 -20.78 -2.98
C GLU A 299 16.21 -20.47 -3.45
N ARG A 300 15.37 -21.50 -3.49
CA ARG A 300 13.99 -21.45 -3.99
C ARG A 300 12.97 -21.38 -2.87
N ASP A 301 13.39 -21.30 -1.60
CA ASP A 301 12.48 -21.22 -0.45
C ASP A 301 11.83 -19.84 -0.42
N ARG A 302 10.65 -19.77 -1.06
CA ARG A 302 9.78 -18.60 -1.06
C ARG A 302 8.56 -18.91 -0.23
N ARG A 303 8.19 -17.95 0.62
CA ARG A 303 6.96 -18.03 1.40
C ARG A 303 5.97 -16.98 0.96
N TYR A 304 4.71 -17.37 0.91
CA TYR A 304 3.59 -16.54 0.46
C TYR A 304 2.74 -16.14 1.65
N PHE A 305 2.44 -14.85 1.77
CA PHE A 305 1.61 -14.31 2.84
C PHE A 305 0.56 -13.38 2.26
N ILE A 306 -0.61 -13.30 2.87
CA ILE A 306 -1.59 -12.27 2.52
C ILE A 306 -1.00 -10.92 2.89
N ALA A 307 -1.01 -9.98 1.94
CA ALA A 307 -0.45 -8.64 2.12
C ALA A 307 -1.48 -7.67 2.72
N ASP A 308 -2.76 -7.89 2.44
CA ASP A 308 -3.84 -7.03 2.93
C ASP A 308 -4.39 -7.55 4.27
N PRO A 309 -4.31 -6.75 5.35
CA PRO A 309 -4.79 -7.15 6.67
C PRO A 309 -6.28 -7.51 6.70
N LEU A 310 -7.14 -6.74 6.00
CA LEU A 310 -8.58 -7.04 5.98
C LEU A 310 -8.85 -8.39 5.32
N ILE A 311 -8.17 -8.68 4.22
CA ILE A 311 -8.32 -9.97 3.53
C ILE A 311 -7.81 -11.12 4.41
N ALA A 312 -6.67 -10.94 5.12
CA ALA A 312 -6.15 -11.93 6.04
C ALA A 312 -7.14 -12.21 7.18
N PHE A 313 -7.64 -11.17 7.82
CA PHE A 313 -8.64 -11.28 8.90
C PHE A 313 -9.94 -11.92 8.40
N TRP A 314 -10.42 -11.49 7.24
CA TRP A 314 -11.67 -11.99 6.64
C TRP A 314 -11.58 -13.48 6.32
N HIS A 315 -10.51 -13.95 5.69
CA HIS A 315 -10.33 -15.36 5.37
C HIS A 315 -10.20 -16.21 6.62
N ARG A 316 -9.50 -15.72 7.65
CA ARG A 316 -9.29 -16.43 8.90
C ARG A 316 -10.57 -16.55 9.74
N PHE A 317 -11.37 -15.48 9.83
CA PHE A 317 -12.43 -15.37 10.82
C PHE A 317 -13.84 -15.15 10.24
N VAL A 318 -13.98 -14.35 9.19
CA VAL A 318 -15.29 -13.99 8.66
C VAL A 318 -15.82 -15.08 7.72
N ARG A 319 -15.01 -15.45 6.73
CA ARG A 319 -15.39 -16.42 5.70
C ARG A 319 -15.89 -17.77 6.28
N PRO A 320 -15.22 -18.40 7.26
CA PRO A 320 -15.70 -19.67 7.85
C PRO A 320 -17.04 -19.52 8.57
N ASN A 321 -17.41 -18.31 8.98
CA ASN A 321 -18.57 -18.01 9.79
C ASN A 321 -19.69 -17.24 9.05
N LEU A 322 -19.61 -17.12 7.71
CA LEU A 322 -20.58 -16.35 6.91
C LEU A 322 -22.04 -16.81 7.14
N SER A 323 -22.29 -18.10 7.33
CA SER A 323 -23.63 -18.64 7.63
C SER A 323 -24.14 -18.12 8.97
N SER A 324 -23.31 -18.07 10.01
CA SER A 324 -23.67 -17.54 11.32
C SER A 324 -23.88 -16.02 11.27
N VAL A 325 -23.05 -15.32 10.51
CA VAL A 325 -23.19 -13.88 10.26
C VAL A 325 -24.50 -13.55 9.57
N ALA A 326 -24.88 -14.33 8.55
CA ALA A 326 -26.16 -14.18 7.86
C ALA A 326 -27.40 -14.42 8.75
N GLN A 327 -27.24 -15.25 9.79
CA GLN A 327 -28.28 -15.51 10.80
C GLN A 327 -28.31 -14.48 11.94
N GLY A 328 -27.40 -13.49 11.93
CA GLY A 328 -27.34 -12.43 12.95
C GLY A 328 -26.49 -12.77 14.19
N PHE A 329 -25.73 -13.88 14.19
CA PHE A 329 -24.88 -14.31 15.31
C PHE A 329 -23.49 -13.67 15.31
N GLY A 330 -23.36 -12.42 14.83
CA GLY A 330 -22.07 -11.72 14.79
C GLY A 330 -21.39 -11.56 16.16
N PRO A 331 -22.10 -11.16 17.23
CA PRO A 331 -21.54 -11.10 18.59
C PRO A 331 -21.02 -12.45 19.09
N GLU A 332 -21.73 -13.53 18.80
CA GLU A 332 -21.35 -14.91 19.18
C GLU A 332 -20.11 -15.36 18.39
N VAL A 333 -20.04 -15.06 17.08
CA VAL A 333 -18.86 -15.31 16.27
C VAL A 333 -17.65 -14.56 16.84
N TRP A 334 -17.82 -13.31 17.24
CA TRP A 334 -16.75 -12.58 17.90
C TRP A 334 -16.30 -13.29 19.17
N SER A 335 -17.22 -13.58 20.08
CA SER A 335 -16.91 -14.11 21.42
C SER A 335 -16.29 -15.50 21.40
N HIS A 336 -16.75 -16.37 20.47
CA HIS A 336 -16.36 -17.79 20.46
C HIS A 336 -15.31 -18.12 19.40
N GLN A 337 -15.23 -17.36 18.30
CA GLN A 337 -14.36 -17.69 17.17
C GLN A 337 -13.21 -16.69 16.99
N ILE A 338 -13.37 -15.42 17.38
CA ILE A 338 -12.37 -14.37 17.12
C ILE A 338 -11.59 -14.02 18.39
N ALA A 339 -12.28 -13.63 19.45
CA ALA A 339 -11.63 -13.13 20.66
C ALA A 339 -10.60 -14.11 21.27
N PRO A 340 -10.85 -15.44 21.33
CA PRO A 340 -9.89 -16.41 21.86
C PRO A 340 -8.60 -16.53 21.00
N HIS A 341 -8.69 -16.23 19.68
CA HIS A 341 -7.59 -16.39 18.72
C HIS A 341 -6.99 -15.06 18.26
N LEU A 342 -7.50 -13.92 18.78
CA LEU A 342 -7.09 -12.60 18.32
C LEU A 342 -5.61 -12.32 18.65
N ASP A 343 -5.13 -12.70 19.85
CA ASP A 343 -3.73 -12.48 20.22
C ASP A 343 -2.76 -13.31 19.35
N GLU A 344 -3.14 -14.53 18.94
CA GLU A 344 -2.38 -15.34 17.99
C GLU A 344 -2.31 -14.67 16.60
N PHE A 345 -3.46 -14.22 16.10
CA PHE A 345 -3.53 -13.48 14.84
C PHE A 345 -2.68 -12.20 14.88
N MET A 346 -2.73 -11.48 16.00
CA MET A 346 -1.96 -10.27 16.21
C MET A 346 -0.45 -10.51 16.18
N GLY A 347 0.05 -11.67 16.59
CA GLY A 347 1.47 -11.98 16.57
C GLY A 347 2.09 -11.75 15.19
N GLY A 348 1.57 -12.43 14.18
CA GLY A 348 2.06 -12.29 12.79
C GLY A 348 1.80 -10.92 12.17
N ALA A 349 0.65 -10.30 12.48
CA ALA A 349 0.33 -8.95 12.00
C ALA A 349 1.25 -7.88 12.63
N PHE A 350 1.56 -8.02 13.90
CA PHE A 350 2.48 -7.13 14.62
C PHE A 350 3.90 -7.19 14.07
N GLU A 351 4.42 -8.39 13.77
CA GLU A 351 5.72 -8.52 13.10
C GLU A 351 5.81 -7.69 11.81
N GLU A 352 4.72 -7.69 11.00
CA GLU A 352 4.72 -6.92 9.76
C GLU A 352 4.70 -5.42 10.01
N ILE A 353 3.91 -4.95 10.97
CA ILE A 353 3.92 -3.54 11.39
C ILE A 353 5.30 -3.15 11.93
N CYS A 354 5.98 -4.03 12.67
CA CYS A 354 7.33 -3.79 13.18
C CYS A 354 8.36 -3.71 12.04
N ARG A 355 8.25 -4.59 11.02
CA ARG A 355 9.10 -4.50 9.81
C ARG A 355 8.83 -3.22 9.02
N GLU A 356 7.56 -2.81 8.89
CA GLU A 356 7.21 -1.53 8.28
C GLU A 356 7.82 -0.36 9.06
N HIS A 357 7.72 -0.39 10.39
CA HIS A 357 8.33 0.61 11.26
C HIS A 357 9.86 0.65 11.10
N ALA A 358 10.53 -0.49 11.14
CA ALA A 358 11.97 -0.58 10.97
C ALA A 358 12.41 -0.05 9.60
N ARG A 359 11.67 -0.35 8.53
CA ARG A 359 11.96 0.12 7.17
C ARG A 359 11.77 1.62 7.01
N GLY A 360 10.69 2.16 7.55
CA GLY A 360 10.32 3.56 7.35
C GLY A 360 10.99 4.55 8.30
N PHE A 361 11.40 4.10 9.49
CA PHE A 361 11.76 4.99 10.59
C PHE A 361 13.08 4.64 11.29
N SER A 362 13.88 3.72 10.74
CA SER A 362 15.17 3.34 11.34
C SER A 362 16.09 4.53 11.62
N GLN A 363 16.07 5.55 10.77
CA GLN A 363 16.86 6.76 10.96
C GLN A 363 16.47 7.57 12.21
N GLU A 364 15.28 7.35 12.78
CA GLU A 364 14.84 8.04 14.00
C GLU A 364 15.54 7.48 15.26
N TYR A 365 16.09 6.27 15.20
CA TYR A 365 16.65 5.57 16.36
C TYR A 365 17.97 4.81 16.08
N PHE A 366 18.34 4.68 14.81
CA PHE A 366 19.67 4.25 14.38
C PHE A 366 20.35 5.39 13.59
N SER A 367 21.64 5.20 13.24
CA SER A 367 22.45 6.22 12.57
C SER A 367 22.05 6.52 11.12
N ALA A 368 21.34 5.59 10.46
CA ALA A 368 21.00 5.70 9.05
C ALA A 368 19.65 5.08 8.71
N PRO A 369 19.05 5.47 7.57
CA PRO A 369 17.85 4.82 7.07
C PRO A 369 18.14 3.39 6.61
N ALA A 370 17.10 2.55 6.65
CA ALA A 370 17.19 1.19 6.17
C ALA A 370 17.41 1.14 4.65
N GLN A 371 18.38 0.34 4.22
CA GLN A 371 18.58 -0.06 2.83
C GLN A 371 17.64 -1.21 2.48
N GLU A 372 17.56 -2.19 3.36
CA GLU A 372 16.68 -3.36 3.22
C GLU A 372 16.24 -3.86 4.59
N ILE A 373 15.00 -4.36 4.67
CA ILE A 373 14.42 -5.00 5.86
C ILE A 373 13.64 -6.22 5.41
N GLY A 374 13.93 -7.34 6.04
CA GLY A 374 13.28 -8.63 5.86
C GLY A 374 13.25 -9.43 7.15
N ARG A 375 13.30 -10.74 7.02
CA ARG A 375 13.39 -11.72 8.11
C ARG A 375 14.36 -12.83 7.74
N VAL A 376 14.86 -13.53 8.73
CA VAL A 376 15.65 -14.75 8.57
C VAL A 376 14.86 -15.92 9.11
N TRP A 377 14.90 -17.06 8.44
CA TRP A 377 14.43 -18.34 8.98
C TRP A 377 15.36 -19.47 8.55
N GLN A 378 15.60 -20.36 9.47
CA GLN A 378 16.32 -21.60 9.29
C GLN A 378 15.48 -22.77 9.83
N ALA A 379 16.04 -23.97 9.85
CA ALA A 379 15.32 -25.15 10.32
C ALA A 379 15.01 -25.11 11.82
N ASP A 380 15.87 -24.46 12.61
CA ASP A 380 15.86 -24.47 14.07
C ASP A 380 15.73 -23.10 14.73
N TYR A 381 15.70 -21.99 13.96
CA TYR A 381 15.48 -20.64 14.46
C TYR A 381 14.93 -19.70 13.40
N ASP A 382 14.35 -18.61 13.83
CA ASP A 382 13.96 -17.47 13.00
C ASP A 382 14.36 -16.15 13.69
N ILE A 383 14.39 -15.07 12.89
CA ILE A 383 14.61 -13.70 13.34
C ILE A 383 13.55 -12.85 12.63
N ASP A 384 12.68 -12.22 13.39
CA ASP A 384 11.52 -11.49 12.87
C ASP A 384 11.89 -10.30 12.00
N ILE A 385 13.00 -9.62 12.33
CA ILE A 385 13.54 -8.49 11.60
C ILE A 385 15.03 -8.72 11.40
N ALA A 386 15.45 -8.72 10.14
CA ALA A 386 16.85 -8.66 9.75
C ALA A 386 16.99 -7.65 8.62
N GLY A 387 18.06 -6.84 8.66
CA GLY A 387 18.21 -5.82 7.64
C GLY A 387 19.56 -5.11 7.68
N LYS A 388 19.76 -4.24 6.70
CA LYS A 388 20.97 -3.44 6.55
C LYS A 388 20.60 -1.97 6.42
N LEU A 389 21.32 -1.12 7.11
CA LEU A 389 21.24 0.33 7.00
C LEU A 389 22.19 0.84 5.92
N LEU A 390 21.97 2.06 5.43
CA LEU A 390 22.82 2.68 4.39
C LEU A 390 24.27 2.93 4.83
N ASP A 391 24.53 3.02 6.15
CA ASP A 391 25.89 3.13 6.70
C ASP A 391 26.59 1.79 6.92
N GLY A 392 25.96 0.70 6.46
CA GLY A 392 26.45 -0.66 6.56
C GLY A 392 26.13 -1.38 7.87
N THR A 393 25.51 -0.72 8.85
CA THR A 393 25.07 -1.37 10.09
C THR A 393 24.00 -2.43 9.80
N LEU A 394 24.18 -3.62 10.39
CA LEU A 394 23.15 -4.67 10.37
C LEU A 394 22.21 -4.51 11.56
N ILE A 395 20.95 -4.69 11.32
CA ILE A 395 19.93 -4.68 12.38
C ILE A 395 19.24 -6.03 12.47
N TYR A 396 19.02 -6.48 13.69
CA TYR A 396 18.25 -7.67 14.02
C TYR A 396 17.18 -7.31 15.01
N GLY A 397 15.99 -7.92 14.90
CA GLY A 397 14.90 -7.58 15.79
C GLY A 397 13.96 -8.75 16.08
N GLU A 398 13.32 -8.64 17.24
CA GLU A 398 12.33 -9.60 17.73
C GLU A 398 11.05 -8.86 18.11
N CYS A 399 9.89 -9.45 17.80
CA CYS A 399 8.56 -8.86 17.97
C CYS A 399 7.72 -9.73 18.90
N LYS A 400 7.23 -9.17 20.00
CA LYS A 400 6.44 -9.92 20.99
C LYS A 400 5.10 -9.23 21.26
N TRP A 401 4.01 -9.89 20.85
CA TRP A 401 2.64 -9.47 21.15
C TRP A 401 2.14 -10.17 22.43
N TRP A 402 2.96 -10.11 23.51
CA TRP A 402 2.66 -10.74 24.77
C TRP A 402 1.99 -9.77 25.75
N LYS A 403 1.23 -10.31 26.70
CA LYS A 403 0.68 -9.55 27.84
C LYS A 403 1.73 -9.25 28.90
N ASP A 404 2.76 -10.08 28.96
CA ASP A 404 3.88 -9.93 29.90
C ASP A 404 4.96 -9.01 29.36
N LEU A 405 5.77 -8.44 30.26
CA LEU A 405 6.93 -7.62 29.91
C LEU A 405 8.02 -8.48 29.27
N VAL A 406 8.64 -7.96 28.25
CA VAL A 406 9.79 -8.61 27.58
C VAL A 406 11.04 -8.41 28.41
N GLY A 407 11.75 -9.51 28.71
CA GLY A 407 12.98 -9.54 29.53
C GLY A 407 14.26 -9.62 28.72
N GLU A 408 15.41 -9.61 29.43
CA GLU A 408 16.76 -9.70 28.83
C GLU A 408 16.99 -11.01 28.10
N ASN A 409 16.35 -12.10 28.55
CA ASN A 409 16.43 -13.41 27.88
C ASN A 409 16.08 -13.35 26.40
N VAL A 410 15.07 -12.56 26.02
CA VAL A 410 14.66 -12.39 24.60
C VAL A 410 15.76 -11.68 23.80
N LEU A 411 16.41 -10.69 24.40
CA LEU A 411 17.55 -10.02 23.74
C LEU A 411 18.75 -10.97 23.59
N ASP A 412 19.08 -11.74 24.63
CA ASP A 412 20.20 -12.68 24.60
C ASP A 412 19.99 -13.78 23.56
N GLU A 413 18.78 -14.32 23.46
CA GLU A 413 18.41 -15.27 22.42
C GLU A 413 18.52 -14.65 21.02
N LEU A 414 18.07 -13.40 20.83
CA LEU A 414 18.20 -12.70 19.56
C LEU A 414 19.68 -12.50 19.19
N ILE A 415 20.53 -12.08 20.13
CA ILE A 415 21.96 -11.93 19.93
C ILE A 415 22.60 -13.28 19.53
N GLN A 416 22.21 -14.37 20.18
CA GLN A 416 22.70 -15.71 19.86
C GLN A 416 22.27 -16.13 18.45
N ARG A 417 21.00 -15.96 18.06
CA ARG A 417 20.51 -16.26 16.70
C ARG A 417 21.22 -15.41 15.66
N ALA A 418 21.40 -14.10 15.91
CA ALA A 418 22.11 -13.18 15.04
C ALA A 418 23.61 -13.54 14.85
N SER A 419 24.21 -14.27 15.81
CA SER A 419 25.59 -14.76 15.65
C SER A 419 25.67 -16.04 14.82
N ARG A 420 24.58 -16.79 14.69
CA ARG A 420 24.50 -18.06 13.95
C ARG A 420 24.12 -17.88 12.47
N THR A 421 23.42 -16.80 12.14
CA THR A 421 22.98 -16.55 10.75
C THR A 421 24.14 -16.19 9.84
N ASP A 422 24.08 -16.64 8.60
CA ASP A 422 25.03 -16.24 7.54
C ASP A 422 24.82 -14.80 7.08
N TYR A 423 23.63 -14.25 7.32
CA TYR A 423 23.34 -12.86 6.98
C TYR A 423 24.23 -11.90 7.76
N GLY A 424 25.25 -11.38 7.09
CA GLY A 424 26.17 -10.41 7.66
C GLY A 424 27.11 -10.96 8.73
N ARG A 425 27.48 -12.24 8.67
CA ARG A 425 28.33 -12.94 9.65
C ARG A 425 29.60 -12.15 10.00
N ASP A 426 30.27 -11.56 9.03
CA ASP A 426 31.56 -10.87 9.20
C ASP A 426 31.42 -9.37 9.48
N ASN A 427 30.19 -8.85 9.65
CA ASN A 427 29.98 -7.44 9.89
C ASN A 427 30.04 -7.12 11.40
N PRO A 428 31.00 -6.26 11.85
CA PRO A 428 31.12 -5.91 13.27
C PRO A 428 30.06 -4.92 13.75
N LYS A 429 29.42 -4.16 12.82
CA LYS A 429 28.40 -3.17 13.18
C LYS A 429 27.05 -3.82 13.25
N ARG A 430 26.53 -4.03 14.45
CA ARG A 430 25.23 -4.66 14.69
C ARG A 430 24.39 -3.82 15.64
N GLY A 431 23.11 -3.68 15.31
CA GLY A 431 22.08 -3.10 16.17
C GLY A 431 20.96 -4.10 16.43
N PHE A 432 20.33 -3.97 17.60
CA PHE A 432 19.25 -4.85 18.01
C PHE A 432 18.00 -4.01 18.35
N VAL A 433 16.86 -4.42 17.86
CA VAL A 433 15.59 -3.75 18.12
C VAL A 433 14.56 -4.74 18.66
N LEU A 434 13.96 -4.42 19.77
CA LEU A 434 12.89 -5.21 20.33
C LEU A 434 11.58 -4.44 20.30
N TYR A 435 10.54 -5.12 19.87
CA TYR A 435 9.18 -4.61 19.85
C TYR A 435 8.32 -5.41 20.82
N SER A 436 7.63 -4.71 21.73
CA SER A 436 6.77 -5.33 22.73
C SER A 436 5.44 -4.62 22.84
N ARG A 437 4.34 -5.39 22.84
CA ARG A 437 3.00 -4.88 23.16
C ARG A 437 2.95 -4.22 24.54
N SER A 438 3.44 -4.92 25.56
CA SER A 438 3.24 -4.56 26.99
C SER A 438 4.44 -3.84 27.60
N GLY A 439 5.55 -3.71 26.86
CA GLY A 439 6.77 -3.05 27.33
C GLY A 439 7.85 -4.03 27.80
N PHE A 440 8.79 -3.53 28.59
CA PHE A 440 10.05 -4.20 28.91
C PHE A 440 10.33 -4.18 30.40
N THR A 441 11.04 -5.20 30.89
CA THR A 441 11.48 -5.24 32.28
C THR A 441 12.43 -4.09 32.60
N PRO A 442 12.49 -3.62 33.86
CA PRO A 442 13.43 -2.56 34.26
C PRO A 442 14.90 -2.89 34.01
N THR A 443 15.28 -4.17 34.10
CA THR A 443 16.62 -4.65 33.82
C THR A 443 16.99 -4.48 32.34
N LEU A 444 16.10 -4.88 31.43
CA LEU A 444 16.29 -4.70 29.98
C LEU A 444 16.31 -3.22 29.58
N GLN A 445 15.44 -2.40 30.17
CA GLN A 445 15.45 -0.94 29.93
C GLN A 445 16.79 -0.31 30.37
N LYS A 446 17.30 -0.69 31.55
CA LYS A 446 18.61 -0.24 32.04
C LYS A 446 19.73 -0.69 31.09
N ARG A 447 19.73 -1.95 30.65
CA ARG A 447 20.73 -2.46 29.70
C ARG A 447 20.71 -1.68 28.39
N ALA A 448 19.53 -1.42 27.81
CA ALA A 448 19.38 -0.64 26.59
C ALA A 448 19.84 0.81 26.74
N SER A 449 19.70 1.41 27.92
CA SER A 449 20.17 2.78 28.19
C SER A 449 21.71 2.89 28.28
N ILE A 450 22.39 1.80 28.63
CA ILE A 450 23.85 1.77 28.83
C ILE A 450 24.55 1.24 27.58
N GLN A 451 23.97 0.26 26.89
CA GLN A 451 24.58 -0.40 25.73
C GLN A 451 24.08 0.22 24.42
N PRO A 452 24.93 0.98 23.68
CA PRO A 452 24.57 1.53 22.40
C PRO A 452 24.17 0.44 21.41
N GLY A 453 23.21 0.74 20.52
CA GLY A 453 22.74 -0.19 19.49
C GLY A 453 21.62 -1.11 19.93
N ILE A 454 21.12 -1.01 21.16
CA ILE A 454 19.90 -1.68 21.61
C ILE A 454 18.74 -0.66 21.63
N VAL A 455 17.67 -0.96 20.93
CA VAL A 455 16.49 -0.09 20.79
C VAL A 455 15.24 -0.84 21.22
N LEU A 456 14.37 -0.20 22.01
CA LEU A 456 13.16 -0.77 22.56
C LEU A 456 11.93 0.03 22.11
N HIS A 457 10.98 -0.63 21.46
CA HIS A 457 9.76 -0.03 20.98
C HIS A 457 8.51 -0.65 21.57
N THR A 458 7.58 0.21 21.99
CA THR A 458 6.20 -0.13 22.32
C THR A 458 5.24 0.50 21.31
N PRO A 459 3.95 0.15 21.26
CA PRO A 459 2.97 0.82 20.42
C PRO A 459 3.01 2.34 20.54
N GLN A 460 3.20 2.87 21.75
CA GLN A 460 3.28 4.30 22.03
C GLN A 460 4.50 4.96 21.35
N THR A 461 5.68 4.31 21.44
CA THR A 461 6.90 4.86 20.83
C THR A 461 6.89 4.73 19.32
N MET A 462 6.31 3.66 18.77
CA MET A 462 6.16 3.47 17.32
C MET A 462 5.29 4.55 16.67
N LEU A 463 4.29 5.07 17.38
CA LEU A 463 3.38 6.12 16.88
C LEU A 463 3.84 7.54 17.17
N ARG A 464 4.88 7.73 18.00
CA ARG A 464 5.43 9.07 18.24
C ARG A 464 6.07 9.60 16.95
N ARG A 465 5.74 10.84 16.59
CA ARG A 465 6.55 11.58 15.64
C ARG A 465 7.79 12.07 16.39
N THR A 466 8.95 11.57 16.07
CA THR A 466 10.18 12.27 16.44
C THR A 466 10.24 13.52 15.55
N SER A 467 10.41 14.69 16.17
CA SER A 467 10.81 15.89 15.44
C SER A 467 12.09 15.52 14.68
N ALA A 468 12.09 15.68 13.34
CA ALA A 468 13.27 15.42 12.54
C ALA A 468 14.49 16.09 13.19
N PRO A 469 15.66 15.40 13.28
CA PRO A 469 16.86 16.05 13.75
C PRO A 469 17.09 17.29 12.90
N ALA A 470 17.25 18.44 13.54
CA ALA A 470 17.49 19.72 12.88
C ALA A 470 18.62 19.51 11.87
N ARG A 471 18.37 19.79 10.58
CA ARG A 471 19.39 19.76 9.54
C ARG A 471 20.60 20.52 10.06
N ALA A 472 21.76 19.84 10.16
CA ALA A 472 23.01 20.47 10.54
C ALA A 472 23.21 21.73 9.69
N PRO A 473 23.61 22.87 10.29
CA PRO A 473 23.78 24.11 9.56
C PRO A 473 24.79 23.91 8.43
N LYS A 474 24.42 24.29 7.20
CA LYS A 474 25.32 24.31 6.04
C LYS A 474 26.58 25.08 6.45
N ARG A 475 27.73 24.41 6.47
CA ARG A 475 29.03 25.06 6.62
C ARG A 475 29.13 26.17 5.56
N LYS A 476 29.15 27.42 6.02
CA LYS A 476 29.47 28.56 5.16
C LYS A 476 30.85 28.31 4.57
N GLY A 477 30.91 28.18 3.24
CA GLY A 477 32.17 28.08 2.53
C GLY A 477 33.06 29.25 2.87
N ARG A 478 34.26 29.01 3.37
CA ARG A 478 35.31 30.01 3.45
C ARG A 478 35.69 30.42 2.03
N SER A 479 35.37 31.65 1.67
CA SER A 479 35.98 32.30 0.50
C SER A 479 37.47 32.48 0.79
N HIS A 480 38.30 31.84 0.05
CA HIS A 480 39.72 32.24 -0.05
C HIS A 480 39.81 33.37 -1.09
N ARG A 481 40.36 34.46 -0.61
CA ARG A 481 40.92 35.54 -1.45
C ARG A 481 42.15 35.03 -2.17
#